data_b8f71d61f1283e7ecf8c9c7e5c51b548
#
_entry.id   b8f71d61f1283e7ecf8c9c7e5c51b548
#
_cell.length_a   1.000
_cell.length_b   1.000
_cell.length_c   1.000
_cell.angle_alpha   90.00
_cell.angle_beta   90.00
_cell.angle_gamma   90.00
#
_symmetry.space_group_name_H-M   'P 1'
#
loop_
_entity.id
_entity.type
_entity.pdbx_description
1 polymer ?
#
loop_
_entity_poly.entity_id
_entity_poly.type
_entity_poly.pdbx_seq_one_letter_code
_entity_poly.pdbx_strand_id
1 'polypeptide(L)'
;MPIFKPSQETFNNQRFSAIIYGAPGTGKTTLACSAPNPILIDLDKGMQRIRAQHRVDFIRVDNYEQLLEDLESPELKAYDTITIDTGGSLITLMQDYVMRKDPVNKTKSGTISQKGYGAIKAEFQRLTNWLKTMLNKNIIYVFHSVEEKNKDGVAIQRLLCEGSSKNIVWQPCDFGGYVYMNGDQRMIGFTPTDEYFAKGCYGVSGVRKVSTLGDTDKNDFITRLFAEANANIAKDNDFFKAEREEYEAVMEQGKKLIESWTKPEQFTNGATELGNLPHKLTSLVELKAICKERIATLGFVWSREKKAYVEPPKEQPVEENAEQPEPKKKGRALADDILNGLGVKGAETDDGATKPDTAAAKSTDGETDEKTAQKTVSGEVDE
;
A
#
# COMPACT_ATOMS: atom_id res chain seq x y z
N MET A 1 1.23 12.25 15.30
CA MET A 1 0.96 11.15 14.35
C MET A 1 -0.15 10.30 14.94
N PRO A 2 -1.30 10.12 14.30
CA PRO A 2 -2.36 9.30 14.84
C PRO A 2 -1.93 7.82 14.85
N ILE A 3 -2.19 7.13 15.94
CA ILE A 3 -2.03 5.68 16.08
C ILE A 3 -3.41 5.09 16.04
N PHE A 4 -3.69 4.29 15.01
CA PHE A 4 -4.97 3.59 14.86
C PHE A 4 -4.91 2.25 15.57
N LYS A 5 -5.98 1.89 16.28
CA LYS A 5 -6.14 0.54 16.84
C LYS A 5 -6.91 -0.33 15.83
N PRO A 6 -6.59 -1.62 15.73
CA PRO A 6 -7.25 -2.51 14.74
C PRO A 6 -8.78 -2.51 14.85
N SER A 7 -9.32 -2.41 16.08
CA SER A 7 -10.76 -2.36 16.33
C SER A 7 -11.45 -1.06 15.90
N GLN A 8 -10.69 0.01 15.61
CA GLN A 8 -11.24 1.29 15.12
C GLN A 8 -11.32 1.37 13.61
N GLU A 9 -10.60 0.49 12.90
CA GLU A 9 -10.57 0.45 11.44
C GLU A 9 -11.54 -0.60 10.90
N THR A 10 -12.25 -0.25 9.84
CA THR A 10 -13.12 -1.15 9.10
C THR A 10 -12.67 -1.21 7.65
N PHE A 11 -12.21 -2.38 7.24
CA PHE A 11 -11.74 -2.60 5.87
C PHE A 11 -12.89 -3.14 5.01
N ASN A 12 -13.39 -2.34 4.09
CA ASN A 12 -14.49 -2.72 3.20
C ASN A 12 -14.10 -2.45 1.75
N ASN A 13 -14.57 -3.30 0.85
CA ASN A 13 -14.44 -3.14 -0.61
C ASN A 13 -13.01 -2.81 -1.06
N GLN A 14 -12.05 -3.61 -0.58
CA GLN A 14 -10.65 -3.43 -0.94
C GLN A 14 -10.44 -3.62 -2.44
N ARG A 15 -9.55 -2.82 -3.01
CA ARG A 15 -9.02 -3.02 -4.36
C ARG A 15 -7.75 -3.84 -4.29
N PHE A 16 -7.64 -4.80 -5.18
CA PHE A 16 -6.55 -5.78 -5.17
C PHE A 16 -5.61 -5.60 -6.33
N SER A 17 -4.35 -5.94 -6.10
CA SER A 17 -3.34 -6.10 -7.13
C SER A 17 -2.93 -7.57 -7.24
N ALA A 18 -2.94 -8.12 -8.45
CA ALA A 18 -2.68 -9.52 -8.70
C ALA A 18 -1.67 -9.73 -9.83
N ILE A 19 -0.88 -10.78 -9.72
CA ILE A 19 -0.06 -11.34 -10.80
C ILE A 19 -0.69 -12.66 -11.24
N ILE A 20 -0.85 -12.84 -12.55
CA ILE A 20 -1.22 -14.11 -13.18
C ILE A 20 -0.10 -14.49 -14.14
N TYR A 21 0.58 -15.60 -13.90
CA TYR A 21 1.67 -16.00 -14.77
C TYR A 21 1.67 -17.50 -15.09
N GLY A 22 2.38 -17.90 -16.12
CA GLY A 22 2.46 -19.28 -16.59
C GLY A 22 2.94 -19.40 -18.02
N ALA A 23 3.03 -20.62 -18.55
CA ALA A 23 3.48 -20.88 -19.91
C ALA A 23 2.57 -20.22 -20.97
N PRO A 24 3.08 -19.91 -22.17
CA PRO A 24 2.26 -19.49 -23.31
C PRO A 24 1.11 -20.46 -23.56
N GLY A 25 -0.04 -19.95 -24.00
CA GLY A 25 -1.20 -20.78 -24.35
C GLY A 25 -2.05 -21.29 -23.17
N THR A 26 -1.68 -21.05 -21.90
CA THR A 26 -2.45 -21.50 -20.74
C THR A 26 -3.72 -20.68 -20.46
N GLY A 27 -4.07 -19.70 -21.28
CA GLY A 27 -5.31 -18.90 -21.17
C GLY A 27 -5.26 -17.81 -20.10
N LYS A 28 -4.07 -17.31 -19.74
CA LYS A 28 -3.85 -16.25 -18.75
C LYS A 28 -4.63 -14.97 -19.03
N THR A 29 -4.57 -14.47 -20.27
CA THR A 29 -5.28 -13.24 -20.68
C THR A 29 -6.79 -13.38 -20.49
N THR A 30 -7.39 -14.50 -20.95
CA THR A 30 -8.83 -14.77 -20.74
C THR A 30 -9.17 -14.84 -19.24
N LEU A 31 -8.30 -15.47 -18.44
CA LEU A 31 -8.47 -15.54 -17.00
C LEU A 31 -8.37 -14.15 -16.34
N ALA A 32 -7.42 -13.33 -16.73
CA ALA A 32 -7.26 -11.97 -16.22
C ALA A 32 -8.47 -11.08 -16.58
N CYS A 33 -9.04 -11.24 -17.79
CA CYS A 33 -10.27 -10.58 -18.21
C CYS A 33 -11.53 -11.07 -17.48
N SER A 34 -11.44 -12.02 -16.56
CA SER A 34 -12.56 -12.44 -15.68
C SER A 34 -12.71 -11.60 -14.42
N ALA A 35 -11.95 -10.54 -14.30
CA ALA A 35 -12.01 -9.59 -13.19
C ALA A 35 -13.28 -8.73 -13.22
N PRO A 36 -13.59 -8.03 -12.12
CA PRO A 36 -14.73 -7.11 -12.10
C PRO A 36 -14.55 -5.98 -13.09
N ASN A 37 -15.47 -5.85 -14.05
CA ASN A 37 -15.54 -4.78 -15.05
C ASN A 37 -14.16 -4.34 -15.59
N PRO A 38 -13.43 -5.23 -16.31
CA PRO A 38 -12.04 -5.01 -16.67
C PRO A 38 -11.89 -4.21 -17.97
N ILE A 39 -10.82 -3.41 -18.05
CA ILE A 39 -10.23 -2.93 -19.30
C ILE A 39 -8.84 -3.53 -19.46
N LEU A 40 -8.48 -3.95 -20.67
CA LEU A 40 -7.19 -4.55 -20.99
C LEU A 40 -6.24 -3.53 -21.61
N ILE A 41 -5.06 -3.34 -21.02
CA ILE A 41 -3.92 -2.70 -21.67
C ILE A 41 -3.20 -3.78 -22.46
N ASP A 42 -3.45 -3.82 -23.79
CA ASP A 42 -3.01 -4.88 -24.71
C ASP A 42 -1.65 -4.55 -25.33
N LEU A 43 -0.57 -4.77 -24.57
CA LEU A 43 0.80 -4.49 -24.99
C LEU A 43 1.35 -5.53 -25.98
N ASP A 44 0.86 -6.75 -25.91
CA ASP A 44 1.29 -7.86 -26.78
C ASP A 44 0.41 -8.06 -28.02
N LYS A 45 -0.56 -7.15 -28.22
CA LYS A 45 -1.54 -7.25 -29.32
C LYS A 45 -2.26 -8.60 -29.33
N GLY A 46 -2.59 -9.09 -28.12
CA GLY A 46 -3.13 -10.43 -27.88
C GLY A 46 -4.64 -10.54 -27.81
N MET A 47 -5.39 -9.42 -27.79
CA MET A 47 -6.86 -9.42 -27.66
C MET A 47 -7.56 -10.32 -28.68
N GLN A 48 -7.07 -10.37 -29.90
CA GLN A 48 -7.65 -11.22 -30.97
C GLN A 48 -7.57 -12.73 -30.67
N ARG A 49 -6.68 -13.17 -29.77
CA ARG A 49 -6.53 -14.59 -29.38
C ARG A 49 -7.61 -15.01 -28.36
N ILE A 50 -8.32 -14.05 -27.75
CA ILE A 50 -9.43 -14.32 -26.87
C ILE A 50 -10.69 -14.60 -27.70
N ARG A 51 -11.48 -15.62 -27.34
CA ARG A 51 -12.77 -15.89 -27.99
C ARG A 51 -13.66 -14.65 -27.89
N ALA A 52 -14.41 -14.37 -28.95
CA ALA A 52 -15.18 -13.12 -29.12
C ALA A 52 -16.09 -12.81 -27.91
N GLN A 53 -16.78 -13.82 -27.37
CA GLN A 53 -17.69 -13.69 -26.23
C GLN A 53 -17.02 -13.38 -24.90
N HIS A 54 -15.69 -13.49 -24.81
CA HIS A 54 -14.91 -13.20 -23.59
C HIS A 54 -13.97 -12.01 -23.77
N ARG A 55 -14.07 -11.28 -24.88
CA ARG A 55 -13.32 -10.04 -25.11
C ARG A 55 -13.88 -8.94 -24.23
N VAL A 56 -12.99 -8.07 -23.81
CA VAL A 56 -13.30 -6.86 -23.02
C VAL A 56 -12.79 -5.64 -23.78
N ASP A 57 -13.18 -4.46 -23.35
CA ASP A 57 -12.63 -3.22 -23.86
C ASP A 57 -11.11 -3.17 -23.64
N PHE A 58 -10.39 -2.57 -24.56
CA PHE A 58 -8.93 -2.56 -24.50
C PHE A 58 -8.30 -1.29 -25.06
N ILE A 59 -7.11 -0.97 -24.54
CA ILE A 59 -6.26 0.12 -24.98
C ILE A 59 -5.00 -0.47 -25.60
N ARG A 60 -4.53 0.10 -26.72
CA ARG A 60 -3.23 -0.17 -27.32
C ARG A 60 -2.34 1.03 -27.17
N VAL A 61 -1.13 0.80 -26.71
CA VAL A 61 -0.13 1.85 -26.53
C VAL A 61 1.18 1.45 -27.18
N ASP A 62 1.89 2.42 -27.72
CA ASP A 62 3.18 2.18 -28.37
C ASP A 62 4.36 2.59 -27.48
N ASN A 63 4.13 3.39 -26.45
CA ASN A 63 5.16 3.83 -25.52
C ASN A 63 4.56 4.11 -24.12
N TYR A 64 5.45 4.27 -23.13
CA TYR A 64 5.03 4.42 -21.74
C TYR A 64 4.38 5.77 -21.44
N GLU A 65 4.80 6.83 -22.13
CA GLU A 65 4.21 8.17 -21.99
C GLU A 65 2.74 8.17 -22.40
N GLN A 66 2.43 7.57 -23.56
CA GLN A 66 1.05 7.39 -24.02
C GLN A 66 0.23 6.57 -23.04
N LEU A 67 0.80 5.50 -22.46
CA LEU A 67 0.11 4.72 -21.44
C LEU A 67 -0.29 5.60 -20.24
N LEU A 68 0.59 6.48 -19.77
CA LEU A 68 0.27 7.36 -18.66
C LEU A 68 -0.84 8.35 -19.01
N GLU A 69 -0.83 8.91 -20.22
CA GLU A 69 -1.88 9.82 -20.72
C GLU A 69 -3.23 9.09 -20.83
N ASP A 70 -3.25 7.89 -21.39
CA ASP A 70 -4.47 7.09 -21.54
C ASP A 70 -5.06 6.70 -20.17
N LEU A 71 -4.19 6.43 -19.18
CA LEU A 71 -4.60 6.11 -17.81
C LEU A 71 -5.18 7.31 -17.04
N GLU A 72 -4.97 8.54 -17.51
CA GLU A 72 -5.61 9.76 -16.97
C GLU A 72 -6.98 10.04 -17.60
N SER A 73 -7.38 9.29 -18.64
CA SER A 73 -8.66 9.49 -19.32
C SER A 73 -9.84 9.36 -18.37
N PRO A 74 -10.80 10.30 -18.42
CA PRO A 74 -12.06 10.22 -17.66
C PRO A 74 -12.88 8.95 -17.95
N GLU A 75 -12.72 8.35 -19.13
CA GLU A 75 -13.43 7.15 -19.55
C GLU A 75 -13.07 5.93 -18.69
N LEU A 76 -11.85 5.91 -18.12
CA LEU A 76 -11.43 4.85 -17.20
C LEU A 76 -12.23 4.80 -15.89
N LYS A 77 -12.99 5.84 -15.57
CA LYS A 77 -13.89 5.82 -14.40
C LYS A 77 -14.94 4.73 -14.51
N ALA A 78 -15.33 4.35 -15.71
CA ALA A 78 -16.33 3.31 -15.97
C ALA A 78 -15.85 1.89 -15.62
N TYR A 79 -14.54 1.66 -15.49
CA TYR A 79 -13.95 0.34 -15.26
C TYR A 79 -13.48 0.19 -13.80
N ASP A 80 -13.58 -1.03 -13.27
CA ASP A 80 -13.13 -1.35 -11.90
C ASP A 80 -11.73 -1.95 -11.86
N THR A 81 -11.30 -2.58 -12.95
CA THR A 81 -10.03 -3.31 -13.04
C THR A 81 -9.24 -2.91 -14.26
N ILE A 82 -7.95 -2.65 -14.07
CA ILE A 82 -6.97 -2.47 -15.14
C ILE A 82 -6.15 -3.76 -15.24
N THR A 83 -6.25 -4.43 -16.37
CA THR A 83 -5.47 -5.63 -16.70
C THR A 83 -4.35 -5.26 -17.65
N ILE A 84 -3.10 -5.63 -17.37
CA ILE A 84 -1.93 -5.31 -18.18
C ILE A 84 -1.34 -6.62 -18.74
N ASP A 85 -1.39 -6.80 -20.04
CA ASP A 85 -0.90 -7.98 -20.75
C ASP A 85 0.10 -7.58 -21.86
N THR A 86 1.40 -7.79 -21.67
CA THR A 86 2.03 -8.43 -20.52
C THR A 86 2.78 -7.43 -19.62
N GLY A 87 2.97 -7.82 -18.36
CA GLY A 87 3.83 -7.07 -17.45
C GLY A 87 5.30 -7.05 -17.89
N GLY A 88 5.75 -8.08 -18.64
CA GLY A 88 7.08 -8.07 -19.27
C GLY A 88 7.22 -6.92 -20.25
N SER A 89 6.27 -6.77 -21.17
CA SER A 89 6.22 -5.68 -22.15
C SER A 89 6.10 -4.31 -21.47
N LEU A 90 5.33 -4.21 -20.37
CA LEU A 90 5.29 -2.99 -19.55
C LEU A 90 6.68 -2.62 -19.02
N ILE A 91 7.42 -3.58 -18.46
CA ILE A 91 8.79 -3.34 -17.96
C ILE A 91 9.71 -2.87 -19.10
N THR A 92 9.57 -3.42 -20.30
CA THR A 92 10.33 -2.96 -21.46
C THR A 92 10.00 -1.52 -21.84
N LEU A 93 8.72 -1.13 -21.84
CA LEU A 93 8.32 0.26 -22.08
C LEU A 93 8.86 1.21 -20.99
N MET A 94 8.83 0.80 -19.71
CA MET A 94 9.43 1.55 -18.61
C MET A 94 10.95 1.68 -18.76
N GLN A 95 11.63 0.63 -19.22
CA GLN A 95 13.06 0.63 -19.47
C GLN A 95 13.42 1.69 -20.51
N ASP A 96 12.73 1.70 -21.63
CA ASP A 96 12.94 2.69 -22.70
C ASP A 96 12.67 4.12 -22.19
N TYR A 97 11.61 4.30 -21.41
CA TYR A 97 11.24 5.56 -20.81
C TYR A 97 12.32 6.10 -19.86
N VAL A 98 12.77 5.29 -18.89
CA VAL A 98 13.76 5.75 -17.90
C VAL A 98 15.13 6.01 -18.53
N MET A 99 15.50 5.28 -19.59
CA MET A 99 16.74 5.52 -20.35
C MET A 99 16.69 6.79 -21.19
N ARG A 100 15.50 7.17 -21.72
CA ARG A 100 15.32 8.45 -22.42
C ARG A 100 15.30 9.62 -21.46
N LYS A 101 14.67 9.46 -20.30
CA LYS A 101 14.48 10.52 -19.31
C LYS A 101 15.78 10.94 -18.63
N ASP A 102 16.68 10.00 -18.34
CA ASP A 102 17.96 10.28 -17.71
C ASP A 102 19.08 9.39 -18.29
N PRO A 103 20.10 9.99 -18.95
CA PRO A 103 21.22 9.27 -19.53
C PRO A 103 22.01 8.41 -18.54
N VAL A 104 21.97 8.70 -17.23
CA VAL A 104 22.61 7.89 -16.18
C VAL A 104 22.02 6.48 -16.10
N ASN A 105 20.78 6.30 -16.54
CA ASN A 105 20.10 5.02 -16.60
C ASN A 105 20.57 4.13 -17.76
N LYS A 106 21.43 4.66 -18.66
CA LYS A 106 21.93 3.98 -19.83
C LYS A 106 23.43 3.71 -19.72
N THR A 107 23.88 2.54 -20.14
CA THR A 107 25.31 2.23 -20.27
C THR A 107 25.88 2.85 -21.54
N LYS A 108 27.21 2.87 -21.68
CA LYS A 108 27.87 3.31 -22.93
C LYS A 108 27.47 2.45 -24.13
N SER A 109 27.13 1.18 -23.95
CA SER A 109 26.66 0.27 -24.99
C SER A 109 25.18 0.44 -25.35
N GLY A 110 24.45 1.33 -24.67
CA GLY A 110 23.06 1.60 -24.97
C GLY A 110 22.04 0.73 -24.20
N THR A 111 22.50 -0.18 -23.34
CA THR A 111 21.65 -1.01 -22.47
C THR A 111 21.34 -0.32 -21.15
N ILE A 112 20.38 -0.87 -20.40
CA ILE A 112 20.03 -0.36 -19.07
C ILE A 112 21.23 -0.48 -18.10
N SER A 113 21.48 0.57 -17.31
CA SER A 113 22.51 0.57 -16.27
C SER A 113 21.98 -0.01 -14.97
N GLN A 114 22.87 -0.31 -14.02
CA GLN A 114 22.48 -0.74 -12.68
C GLN A 114 21.57 0.28 -11.97
N LYS A 115 21.82 1.58 -12.16
CA LYS A 115 20.94 2.65 -11.65
C LYS A 115 19.59 2.64 -12.35
N GLY A 116 19.57 2.36 -13.64
CA GLY A 116 18.34 2.24 -14.45
C GLY A 116 17.40 1.15 -13.94
N TYR A 117 17.90 0.01 -13.47
CA TYR A 117 17.04 -0.98 -12.81
C TYR A 117 16.37 -0.44 -11.54
N GLY A 118 17.06 0.40 -10.78
CA GLY A 118 16.47 1.11 -9.64
C GLY A 118 15.37 2.09 -10.07
N ALA A 119 15.57 2.79 -11.19
CA ALA A 119 14.55 3.69 -11.75
C ALA A 119 13.31 2.94 -12.24
N ILE A 120 13.48 1.79 -12.92
CA ILE A 120 12.36 0.92 -13.32
C ILE A 120 11.57 0.46 -12.08
N LYS A 121 12.28 0.05 -11.02
CA LYS A 121 11.63 -0.33 -9.75
C LYS A 121 10.75 0.79 -9.20
N ALA A 122 11.30 1.98 -9.08
CA ALA A 122 10.58 3.13 -8.56
C ALA A 122 9.36 3.47 -9.42
N GLU A 123 9.51 3.40 -10.75
CA GLU A 123 8.44 3.67 -11.70
C GLU A 123 7.32 2.63 -11.63
N PHE A 124 7.64 1.35 -11.55
CA PHE A 124 6.65 0.29 -11.39
C PHE A 124 5.86 0.42 -10.08
N GLN A 125 6.55 0.73 -8.97
CA GLN A 125 5.91 0.97 -7.69
C GLN A 125 5.02 2.22 -7.73
N ARG A 126 5.50 3.31 -8.35
CA ARG A 126 4.74 4.55 -8.54
C ARG A 126 3.45 4.29 -9.33
N LEU A 127 3.54 3.61 -10.47
CA LEU A 127 2.39 3.27 -11.31
C LEU A 127 1.38 2.43 -10.53
N THR A 128 1.84 1.34 -9.88
CA THR A 128 0.94 0.44 -9.14
C THR A 128 0.24 1.17 -7.99
N ASN A 129 0.97 1.98 -7.22
CA ASN A 129 0.39 2.74 -6.12
C ASN A 129 -0.59 3.80 -6.62
N TRP A 130 -0.29 4.48 -7.73
CA TRP A 130 -1.17 5.46 -8.33
C TRP A 130 -2.48 4.83 -8.79
N LEU A 131 -2.42 3.72 -9.53
CA LEU A 131 -3.60 2.99 -9.99
C LEU A 131 -4.47 2.48 -8.83
N LYS A 132 -3.84 1.91 -7.79
CA LYS A 132 -4.54 1.33 -6.65
C LYS A 132 -5.13 2.40 -5.73
N THR A 133 -4.35 3.42 -5.37
CA THR A 133 -4.69 4.39 -4.33
C THR A 133 -5.43 5.60 -4.88
N MET A 134 -4.91 6.21 -5.96
CA MET A 134 -5.46 7.45 -6.50
C MET A 134 -6.64 7.18 -7.44
N LEU A 135 -6.53 6.19 -8.31
CA LEU A 135 -7.61 5.82 -9.23
C LEU A 135 -8.56 4.76 -8.65
N ASN A 136 -8.26 4.19 -7.48
CA ASN A 136 -9.07 3.18 -6.79
C ASN A 136 -9.45 2.00 -7.70
N LYS A 137 -8.46 1.40 -8.39
CA LYS A 137 -8.65 0.29 -9.34
C LYS A 137 -8.07 -1.01 -8.79
N ASN A 138 -8.68 -2.13 -9.16
CA ASN A 138 -7.97 -3.41 -9.13
C ASN A 138 -6.94 -3.42 -10.25
N ILE A 139 -5.83 -4.13 -10.07
CA ILE A 139 -4.77 -4.24 -11.06
C ILE A 139 -4.41 -5.69 -11.26
N ILE A 140 -4.34 -6.14 -12.51
CA ILE A 140 -3.88 -7.48 -12.84
C ILE A 140 -2.72 -7.38 -13.82
N TYR A 141 -1.57 -7.91 -13.42
CA TYR A 141 -0.41 -8.07 -14.30
C TYR A 141 -0.35 -9.51 -14.81
N VAL A 142 -0.34 -9.67 -16.12
CA VAL A 142 -0.15 -10.97 -16.77
C VAL A 142 1.32 -11.12 -17.17
N PHE A 143 1.95 -12.25 -16.80
CA PHE A 143 3.33 -12.55 -17.19
C PHE A 143 3.45 -13.92 -17.85
N HIS A 144 4.46 -14.10 -18.69
CA HIS A 144 4.94 -15.41 -19.07
C HIS A 144 5.76 -16.04 -17.94
N SER A 145 5.84 -17.36 -17.89
CA SER A 145 6.77 -18.06 -17.00
C SER A 145 8.06 -18.42 -17.75
N VAL A 146 9.12 -18.55 -16.97
CA VAL A 146 10.41 -19.11 -17.35
C VAL A 146 10.83 -20.13 -16.30
N GLU A 147 11.43 -21.22 -16.77
CA GLU A 147 12.03 -22.21 -15.89
C GLU A 147 13.42 -21.77 -15.49
N GLU A 148 13.70 -21.74 -14.19
CA GLU A 148 15.00 -21.49 -13.61
C GLU A 148 15.37 -22.65 -12.68
N LYS A 149 16.65 -22.94 -12.55
CA LYS A 149 17.13 -23.93 -11.56
C LYS A 149 17.45 -23.20 -10.25
N ASN A 150 16.99 -23.74 -9.16
CA ASN A 150 17.38 -23.30 -7.83
C ASN A 150 18.85 -23.71 -7.51
N LYS A 151 19.33 -23.38 -6.32
CA LYS A 151 20.70 -23.73 -5.90
C LYS A 151 20.97 -25.25 -5.85
N ASP A 152 19.93 -26.04 -5.69
CA ASP A 152 19.96 -27.49 -5.61
C ASP A 152 19.75 -28.15 -6.98
N GLY A 153 19.66 -27.35 -8.05
CA GLY A 153 19.44 -27.82 -9.42
C GLY A 153 17.99 -28.18 -9.76
N VAL A 154 17.05 -27.98 -8.83
CA VAL A 154 15.61 -28.25 -9.07
C VAL A 154 15.02 -27.14 -9.92
N ALA A 155 14.25 -27.54 -10.94
CA ALA A 155 13.55 -26.61 -11.82
C ALA A 155 12.42 -25.93 -11.07
N ILE A 156 12.34 -24.60 -11.16
CA ILE A 156 11.28 -23.79 -10.57
C ILE A 156 10.74 -22.77 -11.57
N GLN A 157 9.43 -22.64 -11.66
CA GLN A 157 8.78 -21.68 -12.53
C GLN A 157 8.78 -20.28 -11.91
N ARG A 158 9.27 -19.30 -12.67
CA ARG A 158 9.38 -17.89 -12.27
C ARG A 158 8.71 -16.99 -13.31
N LEU A 159 8.50 -15.74 -12.95
CA LEU A 159 8.09 -14.71 -13.92
C LEU A 159 9.19 -14.53 -14.97
N LEU A 160 8.81 -14.50 -16.24
CA LEU A 160 9.67 -14.02 -17.32
C LEU A 160 9.74 -12.49 -17.23
N CYS A 161 10.77 -12.00 -16.58
CA CYS A 161 11.02 -10.58 -16.40
C CYS A 161 12.54 -10.36 -16.28
N GLU A 162 13.04 -9.33 -16.92
CA GLU A 162 14.49 -9.08 -16.96
C GLU A 162 15.06 -8.68 -15.60
N GLY A 163 16.25 -9.19 -15.31
CA GLY A 163 17.10 -8.82 -14.18
C GLY A 163 16.43 -8.99 -12.81
N SER A 164 16.68 -8.04 -11.92
CA SER A 164 16.11 -8.02 -10.56
C SER A 164 14.61 -7.63 -10.53
N SER A 165 14.04 -7.21 -11.65
CA SER A 165 12.65 -6.77 -11.76
C SER A 165 11.66 -7.86 -11.36
N LYS A 166 12.00 -9.14 -11.56
CA LYS A 166 11.16 -10.28 -11.14
C LYS A 166 10.82 -10.32 -9.64
N ASN A 167 11.67 -9.77 -8.77
CA ASN A 167 11.37 -9.69 -7.34
C ASN A 167 10.60 -8.43 -6.97
N ILE A 168 10.70 -7.40 -7.79
CA ILE A 168 10.12 -6.07 -7.54
C ILE A 168 8.61 -6.08 -7.78
N VAL A 169 8.17 -6.74 -8.84
CA VAL A 169 6.77 -6.80 -9.25
C VAL A 169 5.88 -7.51 -8.23
N TRP A 170 6.45 -8.39 -7.39
CA TRP A 170 5.71 -9.09 -6.34
C TRP A 170 5.37 -8.21 -5.13
N GLN A 171 6.18 -7.18 -4.85
CA GLN A 171 6.06 -6.39 -3.62
C GLN A 171 4.70 -5.70 -3.48
N PRO A 172 4.18 -4.98 -4.48
CA PRO A 172 2.91 -4.27 -4.35
C PRO A 172 1.67 -5.17 -4.58
N CYS A 173 1.86 -6.44 -4.98
CA CYS A 173 0.75 -7.33 -5.31
C CYS A 173 0.22 -8.09 -4.09
N ASP A 174 -1.11 -8.18 -3.99
CA ASP A 174 -1.81 -8.93 -2.95
C ASP A 174 -1.84 -10.42 -3.28
N PHE A 175 -2.02 -10.76 -4.56
CA PHE A 175 -2.09 -12.13 -5.05
C PHE A 175 -1.05 -12.41 -6.13
N GLY A 176 -0.65 -13.66 -6.24
CA GLY A 176 0.16 -14.15 -7.33
C GLY A 176 -0.17 -15.61 -7.64
N GLY A 177 -0.77 -15.84 -8.81
CA GLY A 177 -1.23 -17.15 -9.26
C GLY A 177 -0.39 -17.70 -10.39
N TYR A 178 0.14 -18.92 -10.20
CA TYR A 178 0.77 -19.70 -11.27
C TYR A 178 -0.27 -20.53 -12.00
N VAL A 179 -0.45 -20.29 -13.30
CA VAL A 179 -1.39 -21.00 -14.17
C VAL A 179 -0.69 -22.11 -14.93
N TYR A 180 -1.19 -23.32 -14.80
CA TYR A 180 -0.65 -24.51 -15.45
C TYR A 180 -1.76 -25.48 -15.88
N MET A 181 -1.40 -26.44 -16.70
CA MET A 181 -2.28 -27.55 -17.09
C MET A 181 -1.93 -28.80 -16.29
N ASN A 182 -2.95 -29.45 -15.73
CA ASN A 182 -2.87 -30.77 -15.13
C ASN A 182 -3.75 -31.70 -16.00
N GLY A 183 -3.13 -32.41 -16.93
CA GLY A 183 -3.85 -33.04 -18.03
C GLY A 183 -4.62 -31.97 -18.82
N ASP A 184 -5.89 -32.20 -19.05
CA ASP A 184 -6.79 -31.25 -19.76
C ASP A 184 -7.36 -30.17 -18.84
N GLN A 185 -7.04 -30.21 -17.54
CA GLN A 185 -7.59 -29.30 -16.56
C GLN A 185 -6.66 -28.11 -16.33
N ARG A 186 -7.17 -26.88 -16.52
CA ARG A 186 -6.46 -25.66 -16.13
C ARG A 186 -6.53 -25.47 -14.64
N MET A 187 -5.38 -25.22 -14.04
CA MET A 187 -5.22 -24.96 -12.60
C MET A 187 -4.53 -23.61 -12.38
N ILE A 188 -4.78 -23.02 -11.22
CA ILE A 188 -4.05 -21.85 -10.72
C ILE A 188 -3.66 -22.07 -9.26
N GLY A 189 -2.37 -21.95 -8.93
CA GLY A 189 -1.85 -22.09 -7.58
C GLY A 189 -1.54 -20.74 -6.94
N PHE A 190 -2.06 -20.52 -5.72
CA PHE A 190 -1.82 -19.31 -4.91
C PHE A 190 -0.92 -19.56 -3.70
N THR A 191 -0.52 -20.79 -3.45
CA THR A 191 0.45 -21.16 -2.42
C THR A 191 1.77 -21.52 -3.10
N PRO A 192 2.92 -20.98 -2.65
CA PRO A 192 4.22 -21.34 -3.22
C PRO A 192 4.51 -22.81 -2.96
N THR A 193 5.19 -23.44 -3.93
CA THR A 193 5.68 -24.83 -3.87
C THR A 193 7.13 -24.88 -4.30
N ASP A 194 7.75 -26.05 -4.29
CA ASP A 194 9.09 -26.25 -4.84
C ASP A 194 9.16 -26.06 -6.36
N GLU A 195 8.00 -26.16 -7.04
CA GLU A 195 7.89 -26.06 -8.51
C GLU A 195 7.61 -24.63 -9.00
N TYR A 196 6.94 -23.80 -8.21
CA TYR A 196 6.58 -22.44 -8.62
C TYR A 196 6.44 -21.48 -7.43
N PHE A 197 6.63 -20.21 -7.73
CA PHE A 197 6.39 -19.12 -6.78
C PHE A 197 4.94 -18.65 -6.87
N ALA A 198 4.32 -18.43 -5.71
CA ALA A 198 2.95 -17.93 -5.63
C ALA A 198 2.75 -17.05 -4.39
N LYS A 199 1.63 -16.34 -4.33
CA LYS A 199 1.26 -15.51 -3.18
C LYS A 199 -0.25 -15.52 -3.01
N GLY A 200 -0.72 -15.89 -1.82
CA GLY A 200 -2.11 -15.78 -1.41
C GLY A 200 -2.26 -14.86 -0.22
N CYS A 201 -3.32 -14.06 -0.19
CA CYS A 201 -3.68 -13.18 0.92
C CYS A 201 -5.18 -13.30 1.21
N TYR A 202 -5.62 -12.75 2.32
CA TYR A 202 -7.03 -12.66 2.69
C TYR A 202 -7.80 -13.99 2.59
N GLY A 203 -7.18 -15.08 3.05
CA GLY A 203 -7.79 -16.42 3.00
C GLY A 203 -7.78 -17.11 1.63
N VAL A 204 -7.30 -16.45 0.59
CA VAL A 204 -7.08 -17.07 -0.73
C VAL A 204 -5.77 -17.84 -0.71
N SER A 205 -5.84 -19.16 -0.91
CA SER A 205 -4.67 -20.06 -0.89
C SER A 205 -4.92 -21.33 -1.69
N GLY A 206 -3.92 -22.20 -1.76
CA GLY A 206 -3.99 -23.51 -2.38
C GLY A 206 -4.05 -23.47 -3.89
N VAL A 207 -4.43 -24.59 -4.47
CA VAL A 207 -4.61 -24.78 -5.91
C VAL A 207 -6.10 -24.76 -6.24
N ARG A 208 -6.48 -24.04 -7.29
CA ARG A 208 -7.87 -23.93 -7.73
C ARG A 208 -8.02 -24.34 -9.17
N LYS A 209 -9.14 -25.01 -9.46
CA LYS A 209 -9.54 -25.36 -10.81
C LYS A 209 -10.10 -24.11 -11.52
N VAL A 210 -9.56 -23.80 -12.68
CA VAL A 210 -10.10 -22.80 -13.61
C VAL A 210 -11.00 -23.49 -14.60
N SER A 211 -12.29 -23.15 -14.61
CA SER A 211 -13.25 -23.79 -15.51
C SER A 211 -12.90 -23.55 -16.97
N THR A 212 -13.07 -24.57 -17.79
CA THR A 212 -13.10 -24.40 -19.25
C THR A 212 -14.38 -23.65 -19.59
N LEU A 213 -14.26 -22.54 -20.33
CA LEU A 213 -15.40 -21.73 -20.70
C LEU A 213 -16.04 -22.29 -22.00
N GLY A 214 -17.31 -22.62 -21.94
CA GLY A 214 -18.17 -22.80 -23.10
C GLY A 214 -18.60 -21.47 -23.72
N ASP A 215 -19.37 -21.51 -24.79
CA ASP A 215 -19.76 -20.30 -25.52
C ASP A 215 -20.72 -19.38 -24.73
N THR A 216 -21.47 -19.93 -23.79
CA THR A 216 -22.43 -19.22 -22.97
C THR A 216 -21.96 -19.02 -21.52
N ASP A 217 -20.79 -19.54 -21.16
CA ASP A 217 -20.31 -19.48 -19.79
C ASP A 217 -19.83 -18.07 -19.43
N LYS A 218 -20.16 -17.64 -18.23
CA LYS A 218 -19.67 -16.38 -17.70
C LYS A 218 -18.20 -16.51 -17.29
N ASN A 219 -17.38 -15.62 -17.81
CA ASN A 219 -15.97 -15.51 -17.43
C ASN A 219 -15.84 -14.64 -16.17
N ASP A 220 -15.92 -15.21 -14.99
CA ASP A 220 -15.99 -14.48 -13.71
C ASP A 220 -15.08 -15.05 -12.60
N PHE A 221 -14.07 -15.84 -12.93
CA PHE A 221 -13.21 -16.51 -11.95
C PHE A 221 -12.55 -15.50 -10.99
N ILE A 222 -11.88 -14.47 -11.51
CA ILE A 222 -11.20 -13.46 -10.69
C ILE A 222 -12.22 -12.57 -9.95
N THR A 223 -13.38 -12.29 -10.56
CA THR A 223 -14.47 -11.59 -9.87
C THR A 223 -14.88 -12.33 -8.60
N ARG A 224 -15.08 -13.64 -8.67
CA ARG A 224 -15.41 -14.48 -7.51
C ARG A 224 -14.26 -14.56 -6.50
N LEU A 225 -13.01 -14.61 -6.96
CA LEU A 225 -11.83 -14.60 -6.11
C LEU A 225 -11.74 -13.31 -5.28
N PHE A 226 -11.94 -12.16 -5.91
CA PHE A 226 -11.91 -10.86 -5.24
C PHE A 226 -13.11 -10.69 -4.29
N ALA A 227 -14.28 -11.21 -4.65
CA ALA A 227 -15.44 -11.23 -3.77
C ALA A 227 -15.20 -12.10 -2.52
N GLU A 228 -14.57 -13.27 -2.68
CA GLU A 228 -14.17 -14.14 -1.56
C GLU A 228 -13.19 -13.42 -0.62
N ALA A 229 -12.16 -12.79 -1.16
CA ALA A 229 -11.18 -12.02 -0.38
C ALA A 229 -11.85 -10.90 0.42
N ASN A 230 -12.73 -10.12 -0.21
CA ASN A 230 -13.50 -9.07 0.47
C ASN A 230 -14.45 -9.64 1.54
N ALA A 231 -15.07 -10.79 1.28
CA ALA A 231 -15.92 -11.45 2.27
C ALA A 231 -15.11 -11.95 3.49
N ASN A 232 -13.89 -12.42 3.28
CA ASN A 232 -13.01 -12.81 4.38
C ASN A 232 -12.56 -11.60 5.21
N ILE A 233 -12.20 -10.48 4.55
CA ILE A 233 -11.87 -9.22 5.23
C ILE A 233 -13.07 -8.72 6.05
N ALA A 234 -14.29 -8.81 5.50
CA ALA A 234 -15.50 -8.42 6.23
C ALA A 234 -15.74 -9.28 7.48
N LYS A 235 -15.46 -10.60 7.42
CA LYS A 235 -15.53 -11.46 8.61
C LYS A 235 -14.52 -11.07 9.69
N ASP A 236 -13.30 -10.68 9.30
CA ASP A 236 -12.29 -10.21 10.25
C ASP A 236 -12.72 -8.90 10.92
N ASN A 237 -13.46 -8.03 10.23
CA ASN A 237 -14.04 -6.83 10.84
C ASN A 237 -15.03 -7.17 11.98
N ASP A 238 -15.77 -8.26 11.84
CA ASP A 238 -16.76 -8.69 12.86
C ASP A 238 -16.10 -9.14 14.16
N PHE A 239 -14.83 -9.59 14.10
CA PHE A 239 -14.08 -9.99 15.31
C PHE A 239 -14.00 -8.87 16.35
N PHE A 240 -13.88 -7.62 15.90
CA PHE A 240 -13.80 -6.44 16.78
C PHE A 240 -15.13 -5.71 16.95
N LYS A 241 -16.25 -6.26 16.46
CA LYS A 241 -17.54 -5.56 16.43
C LYS A 241 -18.01 -5.15 17.81
N ALA A 242 -17.97 -6.07 18.77
CA ALA A 242 -18.42 -5.80 20.15
C ALA A 242 -17.59 -4.69 20.80
N GLU A 243 -16.26 -4.71 20.68
CA GLU A 243 -15.37 -3.69 21.23
C GLU A 243 -15.62 -2.31 20.59
N ARG A 244 -15.94 -2.30 19.30
CA ARG A 244 -16.28 -1.06 18.57
C ARG A 244 -17.62 -0.49 19.03
N GLU A 245 -18.65 -1.33 19.18
CA GLU A 245 -19.96 -0.91 19.67
C GLU A 245 -19.87 -0.30 21.08
N GLU A 246 -19.09 -0.89 21.97
CA GLU A 246 -18.81 -0.34 23.30
C GLU A 246 -18.07 1.00 23.22
N TYR A 247 -17.08 1.13 22.35
CA TYR A 247 -16.36 2.40 22.12
C TYR A 247 -17.29 3.48 21.60
N GLU A 248 -18.11 3.19 20.58
CA GLU A 248 -19.07 4.14 19.98
C GLU A 248 -20.09 4.62 21.01
N ALA A 249 -20.60 3.70 21.83
CA ALA A 249 -21.54 4.03 22.92
C ALA A 249 -20.93 5.00 23.94
N VAL A 250 -19.68 4.76 24.35
CA VAL A 250 -18.96 5.65 25.28
C VAL A 250 -18.67 7.02 24.64
N MET A 251 -18.29 7.03 23.36
CA MET A 251 -18.05 8.28 22.62
C MET A 251 -19.32 9.11 22.49
N GLU A 252 -20.45 8.47 22.17
CA GLU A 252 -21.75 9.15 22.10
C GLU A 252 -22.17 9.71 23.45
N GLN A 253 -22.04 8.92 24.51
CA GLN A 253 -22.36 9.36 25.89
C GLN A 253 -21.48 10.55 26.31
N GLY A 254 -20.18 10.46 26.09
CA GLY A 254 -19.23 11.51 26.43
C GLY A 254 -19.43 12.80 25.64
N LYS A 255 -19.75 12.71 24.35
CA LYS A 255 -20.10 13.88 23.53
C LYS A 255 -21.36 14.57 24.02
N LYS A 256 -22.44 13.83 24.27
CA LYS A 256 -23.69 14.38 24.84
C LYS A 256 -23.44 15.07 26.19
N LEU A 257 -22.58 14.49 27.03
CA LEU A 257 -22.22 15.07 28.31
C LEU A 257 -21.50 16.42 28.13
N ILE A 258 -20.46 16.47 27.27
CA ILE A 258 -19.71 17.69 26.96
C ILE A 258 -20.62 18.77 26.35
N GLU A 259 -21.50 18.40 25.44
CA GLU A 259 -22.46 19.32 24.82
C GLU A 259 -23.43 19.94 25.83
N SER A 260 -23.81 19.20 26.88
CA SER A 260 -24.68 19.69 27.94
C SER A 260 -24.01 20.73 28.85
N TRP A 261 -22.70 20.81 28.86
CA TRP A 261 -21.96 21.74 29.69
C TRP A 261 -21.94 23.15 29.09
N THR A 262 -22.43 24.09 29.89
CA THR A 262 -22.54 25.50 29.51
C THR A 262 -21.85 26.46 30.49
N LYS A 263 -21.46 25.96 31.71
CA LYS A 263 -20.85 26.77 32.75
C LYS A 263 -19.40 26.33 33.03
N PRO A 264 -18.51 27.24 33.41
CA PRO A 264 -17.10 26.96 33.69
C PRO A 264 -16.88 25.85 34.72
N GLU A 265 -17.72 25.79 35.80
CA GLU A 265 -17.60 24.80 36.86
C GLU A 265 -17.78 23.36 36.33
N GLN A 266 -18.64 23.17 35.35
CA GLN A 266 -18.88 21.86 34.74
C GLN A 266 -17.62 21.35 34.04
N PHE A 267 -16.88 22.21 33.35
CA PHE A 267 -15.60 21.87 32.73
C PHE A 267 -14.49 21.64 33.74
N THR A 268 -14.54 22.31 34.89
CA THR A 268 -13.58 22.07 35.96
C THR A 268 -13.71 20.65 36.52
N ASN A 269 -14.94 20.19 36.73
CA ASN A 269 -15.23 18.83 37.20
C ASN A 269 -15.25 17.80 36.06
N GLY A 270 -15.32 18.27 34.86
CA GLY A 270 -15.53 17.46 33.66
C GLY A 270 -14.46 16.41 33.40
N ALA A 271 -13.21 16.69 33.81
CA ALA A 271 -12.12 15.70 33.66
C ALA A 271 -12.41 14.45 34.53
N THR A 272 -13.01 14.62 35.72
CA THR A 272 -13.40 13.52 36.61
C THR A 272 -14.65 12.80 36.05
N GLU A 273 -15.65 13.57 35.63
CA GLU A 273 -16.89 13.00 35.06
C GLU A 273 -16.61 12.18 33.81
N LEU A 274 -15.81 12.72 32.90
CA LEU A 274 -15.36 11.97 31.72
C LEU A 274 -14.55 10.75 32.12
N GLY A 275 -13.67 10.85 33.14
CA GLY A 275 -12.84 9.73 33.59
C GLY A 275 -13.63 8.56 34.18
N ASN A 276 -14.86 8.78 34.62
CA ASN A 276 -15.73 7.75 35.22
C ASN A 276 -16.52 6.96 34.16
N LEU A 277 -16.50 7.34 32.88
CA LEU A 277 -17.15 6.58 31.83
C LEU A 277 -16.43 5.23 31.62
N PRO A 278 -17.12 4.18 31.14
CA PRO A 278 -16.52 2.87 30.88
C PRO A 278 -15.69 2.88 29.61
N HIS A 279 -14.54 3.56 29.64
CA HIS A 279 -13.69 3.81 28.48
C HIS A 279 -13.22 2.55 27.78
N LYS A 280 -13.27 2.60 26.45
CA LYS A 280 -12.72 1.60 25.53
C LYS A 280 -11.81 2.30 24.53
N LEU A 281 -10.80 1.59 24.07
CA LEU A 281 -9.86 2.07 23.05
C LEU A 281 -9.27 3.45 23.37
N THR A 282 -9.48 4.41 22.48
CA THR A 282 -8.97 5.79 22.59
C THR A 282 -9.99 6.78 23.13
N SER A 283 -11.18 6.32 23.54
CA SER A 283 -12.32 7.18 23.89
C SER A 283 -11.99 8.25 24.93
N LEU A 284 -11.21 7.93 25.98
CA LEU A 284 -10.83 8.92 26.99
C LEU A 284 -9.99 10.08 26.42
N VAL A 285 -9.04 9.74 25.53
CA VAL A 285 -8.14 10.74 24.93
C VAL A 285 -8.93 11.63 23.96
N GLU A 286 -9.79 11.03 23.18
CA GLU A 286 -10.61 11.76 22.21
C GLU A 286 -11.66 12.63 22.87
N LEU A 287 -12.36 12.14 23.91
CA LEU A 287 -13.31 12.94 24.63
C LEU A 287 -12.65 14.12 25.38
N LYS A 288 -11.44 13.93 25.92
CA LYS A 288 -10.64 15.04 26.46
C LYS A 288 -10.28 16.08 25.40
N ALA A 289 -9.96 15.66 24.19
CA ALA A 289 -9.68 16.58 23.09
C ALA A 289 -10.93 17.38 22.70
N ILE A 290 -12.07 16.72 22.54
CA ILE A 290 -13.38 17.35 22.24
C ILE A 290 -13.76 18.34 23.36
N CYS A 291 -13.58 17.96 24.62
CA CYS A 291 -13.84 18.84 25.76
C CYS A 291 -12.96 20.11 25.69
N LYS A 292 -11.67 19.97 25.36
CA LYS A 292 -10.75 21.09 25.19
C LYS A 292 -11.17 22.03 24.06
N GLU A 293 -11.59 21.49 22.92
CA GLU A 293 -12.13 22.29 21.82
C GLU A 293 -13.39 23.06 22.24
N ARG A 294 -14.28 22.40 22.99
CA ARG A 294 -15.51 23.04 23.49
C ARG A 294 -15.19 24.19 24.45
N ILE A 295 -14.24 23.99 25.38
CA ILE A 295 -13.75 25.06 26.29
C ILE A 295 -13.24 26.27 25.51
N ALA A 296 -12.44 26.04 24.48
CA ALA A 296 -11.91 27.09 23.61
C ALA A 296 -13.02 27.85 22.86
N THR A 297 -14.03 27.10 22.34
CA THR A 297 -15.19 27.68 21.65
C THR A 297 -16.04 28.58 22.58
N LEU A 298 -16.17 28.18 23.85
CA LEU A 298 -16.93 28.96 24.84
C LEU A 298 -16.11 30.11 25.45
N GLY A 299 -14.80 30.19 25.13
CA GLY A 299 -13.91 31.25 25.59
C GLY A 299 -13.50 31.13 27.04
N PHE A 300 -13.73 30.00 27.71
CA PHE A 300 -13.36 29.82 29.10
C PHE A 300 -11.84 29.72 29.28
N VAL A 301 -11.30 30.31 30.35
CA VAL A 301 -9.88 30.32 30.65
C VAL A 301 -9.60 29.63 31.99
N TRP A 302 -8.47 28.93 32.09
CA TRP A 302 -8.05 28.31 33.33
C TRP A 302 -7.45 29.33 34.31
N SER A 303 -8.06 29.52 35.49
CA SER A 303 -7.52 30.33 36.54
C SER A 303 -6.62 29.49 37.49
N ARG A 304 -5.35 29.83 37.56
CA ARG A 304 -4.38 29.15 38.42
C ARG A 304 -4.68 29.42 39.91
N GLU A 305 -5.19 30.61 40.24
CA GLU A 305 -5.55 31.00 41.57
C GLU A 305 -6.75 30.21 42.10
N LYS A 306 -7.81 30.10 41.29
CA LYS A 306 -9.04 29.39 41.64
C LYS A 306 -8.97 27.87 41.33
N LYS A 307 -7.92 27.41 40.63
CA LYS A 307 -7.78 26.06 40.12
C LYS A 307 -9.06 25.57 39.40
N ALA A 308 -9.64 26.46 38.61
CA ALA A 308 -10.91 26.23 37.91
C ALA A 308 -10.96 26.98 36.60
N TYR A 309 -11.81 26.54 35.70
CA TYR A 309 -12.20 27.35 34.52
C TYR A 309 -13.07 28.51 34.99
N VAL A 310 -12.89 29.68 34.35
CA VAL A 310 -13.65 30.91 34.61
C VAL A 310 -14.03 31.56 33.29
N GLU A 311 -15.07 32.40 33.30
CA GLU A 311 -15.36 33.29 32.19
C GLU A 311 -14.18 34.24 31.93
N PRO A 312 -13.91 34.58 30.67
CA PRO A 312 -12.88 35.58 30.37
C PRO A 312 -13.23 36.91 31.08
N PRO A 313 -12.22 37.68 31.54
CA PRO A 313 -12.48 39.01 32.07
C PRO A 313 -13.25 39.83 31.05
N LYS A 314 -14.37 40.41 31.44
CA LYS A 314 -15.07 41.40 30.59
C LYS A 314 -14.10 42.53 30.31
N GLU A 315 -13.77 42.76 29.03
CA GLU A 315 -13.00 43.91 28.65
C GLU A 315 -13.73 45.17 29.12
N GLN A 316 -13.13 45.88 30.09
CA GLN A 316 -13.53 47.24 30.37
C GLN A 316 -13.13 48.10 29.18
N PRO A 317 -13.93 49.07 28.72
CA PRO A 317 -13.53 49.96 27.63
C PRO A 317 -12.24 50.65 28.04
N VAL A 318 -11.18 50.39 27.30
CA VAL A 318 -9.90 51.07 27.50
C VAL A 318 -10.07 52.52 27.03
N GLU A 319 -10.02 53.47 27.91
CA GLU A 319 -9.78 54.89 27.59
C GLU A 319 -8.45 54.98 26.85
N GLU A 320 -8.49 55.53 25.68
CA GLU A 320 -7.40 55.75 24.74
C GLU A 320 -6.38 56.73 25.34
N ASN A 321 -5.27 56.21 25.91
CA ASN A 321 -4.08 56.99 26.12
C ASN A 321 -2.85 56.28 25.54
N ALA A 322 -2.28 56.91 24.58
CA ALA A 322 -1.17 56.49 23.81
C ALA A 322 0.11 56.30 24.62
N GLU A 323 0.72 55.13 24.50
CA GLU A 323 2.17 54.94 24.44
C GLU A 323 2.44 53.48 24.01
N GLN A 324 3.05 53.31 22.84
CA GLN A 324 3.45 52.02 22.32
C GLN A 324 4.72 51.53 23.05
N PRO A 325 4.78 50.31 23.51
CA PRO A 325 6.03 49.55 23.59
C PRO A 325 6.03 48.33 22.66
N GLU A 326 7.20 48.08 22.09
CA GLU A 326 7.56 47.06 21.12
C GLU A 326 7.15 45.62 21.48
N PRO A 327 6.96 44.72 20.49
CA PRO A 327 6.44 43.38 20.70
C PRO A 327 7.51 42.41 21.24
N LYS A 328 7.38 41.99 22.49
CA LYS A 328 8.13 40.87 23.03
C LYS A 328 7.47 39.54 22.62
N LYS A 329 8.27 38.68 21.93
CA LYS A 329 7.92 37.31 21.57
C LYS A 329 7.45 36.51 22.78
N LYS A 330 6.17 36.13 22.84
CA LYS A 330 5.62 35.12 23.76
C LYS A 330 4.84 34.10 22.93
N GLY A 331 5.48 32.99 22.65
CA GLY A 331 4.89 31.91 21.87
C GLY A 331 5.13 30.50 22.40
N ARG A 332 5.42 30.33 23.71
CA ARG A 332 5.68 28.96 24.23
C ARG A 332 5.07 28.61 25.59
N ALA A 333 4.48 29.54 26.30
CA ALA A 333 4.01 29.32 27.68
C ALA A 333 2.56 28.82 27.80
N LEU A 334 1.74 28.93 26.74
CA LEU A 334 0.31 28.54 26.80
C LEU A 334 0.06 27.04 26.67
N ALA A 335 1.01 26.28 26.11
CA ALA A 335 0.86 24.83 25.91
C ALA A 335 1.10 24.00 27.19
N ASP A 336 2.03 24.45 28.02
CA ASP A 336 2.43 23.70 29.22
C ASP A 336 1.44 23.86 30.39
N ASP A 337 0.74 24.97 30.46
CA ASP A 337 -0.24 25.23 31.55
C ASP A 337 -1.54 24.41 31.39
N ILE A 338 -1.87 24.05 30.15
CA ILE A 338 -3.06 23.23 29.85
C ILE A 338 -2.82 21.76 30.19
N LEU A 339 -1.58 21.27 30.05
CA LEU A 339 -1.19 19.89 30.38
C LEU A 339 -1.22 19.63 31.89
N ASN A 340 -0.86 20.61 32.71
CA ASN A 340 -0.83 20.46 34.17
C ASN A 340 -2.24 20.42 34.80
N GLY A 341 -3.23 21.07 34.20
CA GLY A 341 -4.62 21.05 34.68
C GLY A 341 -5.35 19.73 34.40
N LEU A 342 -4.85 18.90 33.49
CA LEU A 342 -5.45 17.63 33.04
C LEU A 342 -4.80 16.38 33.64
N GLY A 343 -3.85 16.54 34.59
CA GLY A 343 -3.26 15.42 35.33
C GLY A 343 -2.31 14.50 34.54
N VAL A 344 -1.78 14.96 33.39
CA VAL A 344 -0.78 14.21 32.62
C VAL A 344 0.61 14.66 33.08
N LYS A 345 1.29 13.86 33.91
CA LYS A 345 2.73 14.04 34.16
C LYS A 345 3.50 13.69 32.88
N GLY A 346 4.24 14.68 32.37
CA GLY A 346 5.16 14.45 31.25
C GLY A 346 6.25 13.46 31.65
N ALA A 347 6.52 12.50 30.79
CA ALA A 347 7.69 11.64 30.89
C ALA A 347 8.94 12.52 30.64
N GLU A 348 9.84 12.54 31.59
CA GLU A 348 11.18 13.12 31.41
C GLU A 348 11.93 12.33 30.33
N THR A 349 12.30 13.01 29.24
CA THR A 349 13.23 12.47 28.27
C THR A 349 14.64 12.74 28.77
N ASP A 350 15.33 11.66 29.11
CA ASP A 350 16.77 11.64 29.43
C ASP A 350 17.56 11.83 28.11
N ASP A 351 18.13 13.02 27.91
CA ASP A 351 19.02 13.34 26.80
C ASP A 351 20.46 12.88 27.11
N GLY A 352 20.70 11.59 26.93
CA GLY A 352 22.04 11.02 26.92
C GLY A 352 22.68 11.09 25.53
N ALA A 353 23.36 12.18 25.23
CA ALA A 353 24.20 12.30 24.03
C ALA A 353 25.43 11.41 24.12
N THR A 354 25.49 10.34 23.34
CA THR A 354 26.75 9.63 23.04
C THR A 354 27.03 9.71 21.54
N LYS A 355 28.16 10.34 21.22
CA LYS A 355 28.77 10.39 19.89
C LYS A 355 29.23 8.98 19.47
N PRO A 356 29.11 8.59 18.19
CA PRO A 356 29.80 7.40 17.71
C PRO A 356 31.22 7.72 17.30
N ASP A 357 32.14 6.95 17.83
CA ASP A 357 33.55 6.90 17.45
C ASP A 357 33.72 6.31 16.04
N THR A 358 34.52 7.00 15.24
CA THR A 358 35.02 6.54 13.97
C THR A 358 36.20 5.58 14.20
N ALA A 359 36.07 4.31 13.85
CA ALA A 359 37.18 3.39 13.73
C ALA A 359 37.32 2.95 12.27
N ALA A 360 38.42 3.39 11.67
CA ALA A 360 38.93 2.97 10.39
C ALA A 360 39.45 1.52 10.47
N ALA A 361 39.05 0.67 9.54
CA ALA A 361 39.67 -0.60 9.31
C ALA A 361 40.36 -0.62 7.90
N LYS A 362 41.63 -0.88 7.93
CA LYS A 362 42.55 -0.94 6.82
C LYS A 362 42.28 -2.12 5.90
N SER A 363 42.45 -1.86 4.61
CA SER A 363 42.68 -2.83 3.53
C SER A 363 43.97 -3.61 3.74
N THR A 364 43.93 -4.92 3.47
CA THR A 364 45.13 -5.70 3.13
C THR A 364 44.85 -6.40 1.81
N ASP A 365 45.69 -6.05 0.84
CA ASP A 365 45.89 -6.68 -0.45
C ASP A 365 46.40 -8.12 -0.26
N GLY A 366 45.99 -9.00 -1.15
CA GLY A 366 46.53 -10.34 -1.31
C GLY A 366 46.33 -10.81 -2.74
N GLU A 367 47.31 -10.43 -3.60
CA GLU A 367 47.50 -11.06 -4.89
C GLU A 367 47.88 -12.54 -4.71
N THR A 368 47.29 -13.41 -5.54
CA THR A 368 48.00 -14.59 -6.05
C THR A 368 47.48 -14.94 -7.45
N ASP A 369 48.41 -14.80 -8.40
CA ASP A 369 48.42 -15.42 -9.71
C ASP A 369 48.25 -16.95 -9.62
N GLU A 370 47.58 -17.56 -10.56
CA GLU A 370 48.11 -18.72 -11.28
C GLU A 370 47.39 -18.99 -12.60
N LYS A 371 48.25 -19.18 -13.58
CA LYS A 371 48.03 -19.48 -14.98
C LYS A 371 47.67 -20.95 -15.21
N THR A 372 47.06 -21.19 -16.38
CA THR A 372 47.30 -22.30 -17.31
C THR A 372 46.43 -23.56 -17.14
N ALA A 373 45.62 -23.88 -18.09
CA ALA A 373 45.94 -24.78 -19.23
C ALA A 373 44.73 -24.99 -20.15
N GLN A 374 44.94 -24.66 -21.41
CA GLN A 374 44.22 -25.21 -22.57
C GLN A 374 44.47 -26.69 -22.66
N LYS A 375 43.40 -27.47 -22.99
CA LYS A 375 43.58 -28.74 -23.72
C LYS A 375 42.34 -28.98 -24.62
N THR A 376 42.54 -28.75 -25.87
CA THR A 376 41.82 -29.29 -27.01
C THR A 376 41.93 -30.81 -27.02
N VAL A 377 40.82 -31.50 -27.21
CA VAL A 377 40.81 -32.85 -27.84
C VAL A 377 39.61 -32.89 -28.79
N SER A 378 39.95 -32.93 -30.06
CA SER A 378 39.17 -33.38 -31.18
C SER A 378 39.03 -34.92 -31.13
N GLY A 379 37.88 -35.45 -31.51
CA GLY A 379 37.66 -36.88 -31.70
C GLY A 379 36.34 -37.09 -32.43
N GLU A 380 36.48 -37.30 -33.72
CA GLU A 380 35.52 -37.87 -34.68
C GLU A 380 35.08 -39.27 -34.25
N VAL A 381 33.88 -39.68 -34.61
CA VAL A 381 33.35 -40.50 -35.72
C VAL A 381 32.43 -41.64 -35.26
N ASP A 382 31.31 -41.81 -35.99
CA ASP A 382 30.52 -43.00 -36.36
C ASP A 382 29.71 -43.79 -35.30
N GLU A 383 28.44 -43.80 -35.41
CA GLU A 383 27.45 -44.54 -36.23
C GLU A 383 26.04 -44.00 -36.06
#